data_282a1bbd8fc868ef07e14bb26c43fef2
#
_entry.id   282a1bbd8fc868ef07e14bb26c43fef2
#
_cell.length_a   1.000
_cell.length_b   1.000
_cell.length_c   1.000
_cell.angle_alpha   90.00
_cell.angle_beta   90.00
_cell.angle_gamma   90.00
#
_symmetry.space_group_name_H-M   'P 1'
#
loop_
_entity.id
_entity.type
_entity.pdbx_description
1 polymer ?
#
loop_
_entity_poly.entity_id
_entity_poly.type
_entity_poly.pdbx_seq_one_letter_code
_entity_poly.pdbx_strand_id
1 'polypeptide(L)'
;MKHFSPLWSLLPGAALIAGCGSQSKDKTSEHSPQKPNVVYLIADDLGIGDLSCYGATKVSTPNIDRLAGQGMQFTNAYATSSTSTPSRFGLLTGMYPWRQKNTGIAPGNSELIIDTACVTMADMFKEEGYATAAVGKWHLGLGPKGGTDFNHSIKPNTQDIGFDYEYIIPATVDRVPCVFVENGHVVGLDPNDPITVSYDHKVGDWPTGLENPELVKMKPSQGHNNTIINGIPRIGWMTGGKSALWTDEDIADVITDKAKNFITAHKDEPFFLYMGTQDVHVPRVPHPRFAGKSGLGVRGDVILQLDWTVGEIMHTLDSLGIADNTIFVFCSDNGPVIDDGYQDQARELLNGHTPMKHYRGGKYSAFDAGTRIPFIVRWPNGIKPGKQQAPFSMIDVYASFAALLNHPLEAGIAPDSRDQLNNFLGTDTAGCDYIVQQNLDNTLSIIQGDWKYIEPSLSLIHISEPTRHAQIS
;
A
#
# COMPACT_ATOMS: atom_id res chain seq x y z
N MET A 1 -4.43 59.19 76.35
CA MET A 1 -5.65 59.68 76.99
C MET A 1 -6.79 58.67 76.67
N LYS A 2 -7.31 58.18 77.78
CA LYS A 2 -8.68 57.69 78.00
C LYS A 2 -9.20 56.57 77.13
N HIS A 3 -9.25 55.30 77.65
CA HIS A 3 -10.33 54.76 78.50
C HIS A 3 -11.54 54.28 77.61
N PHE A 4 -12.20 53.11 77.67
CA PHE A 4 -12.39 52.06 78.68
C PHE A 4 -13.05 50.88 78.02
N SER A 5 -12.75 49.69 78.52
CA SER A 5 -13.52 48.43 78.42
C SER A 5 -14.81 48.52 79.25
N PRO A 6 -15.60 47.44 79.50
CA PRO A 6 -15.95 46.14 78.81
C PRO A 6 -17.48 45.90 78.84
N LEU A 7 -17.98 44.71 78.46
CA LEU A 7 -18.95 43.81 79.16
C LEU A 7 -19.52 42.76 78.22
N TRP A 8 -19.23 41.59 78.46
CA TRP A 8 -19.93 40.38 78.85
C TRP A 8 -21.41 40.27 78.51
N SER A 9 -21.85 39.19 77.76
CA SER A 9 -22.77 38.17 78.27
C SER A 9 -23.10 37.04 77.32
N LEU A 10 -22.81 35.80 77.73
CA LEU A 10 -23.67 34.60 77.71
C LEU A 10 -24.10 33.97 76.41
N LEU A 11 -23.58 32.74 76.26
CA LEU A 11 -24.05 31.59 75.45
C LEU A 11 -25.52 31.22 75.69
N PRO A 12 -26.21 30.53 74.71
CA PRO A 12 -26.19 29.05 74.84
C PRO A 12 -26.01 28.31 73.50
N GLY A 13 -25.60 27.08 73.61
CA GLY A 13 -25.21 26.17 72.58
C GLY A 13 -26.32 25.70 71.65
N ALA A 14 -25.85 25.31 70.48
CA ALA A 14 -26.59 24.42 69.55
C ALA A 14 -25.63 23.46 68.90
N ALA A 15 -25.99 22.23 68.88
CA ALA A 15 -25.25 21.05 68.52
C ALA A 15 -24.75 21.08 67.06
N LEU A 16 -23.46 20.74 66.86
CA LEU A 16 -22.88 20.41 65.59
C LEU A 16 -23.25 18.97 65.21
N ILE A 17 -24.11 18.82 64.20
CA ILE A 17 -24.25 17.59 63.45
C ILE A 17 -23.19 17.57 62.37
N ALA A 18 -22.16 16.77 62.56
CA ALA A 18 -21.16 16.48 61.54
C ALA A 18 -21.77 15.61 60.43
N GLY A 19 -22.21 16.22 59.35
CA GLY A 19 -22.54 15.56 58.11
C GLY A 19 -21.27 15.22 57.35
N CYS A 20 -20.81 13.97 57.33
CA CYS A 20 -19.86 13.45 56.40
C CYS A 20 -20.46 13.49 54.98
N GLY A 21 -20.29 14.54 54.27
CA GLY A 21 -20.49 14.59 52.82
C GLY A 21 -19.24 14.00 52.14
N SER A 22 -19.33 12.72 51.74
CA SER A 22 -18.37 12.16 50.80
C SER A 22 -18.56 12.84 49.47
N GLN A 23 -17.69 13.81 49.16
CA GLN A 23 -17.49 14.27 47.78
C GLN A 23 -16.88 13.10 46.98
N SER A 24 -17.71 12.41 46.23
CA SER A 24 -17.27 11.62 45.12
C SER A 24 -16.56 12.59 44.14
N LYS A 25 -15.23 12.56 44.14
CA LYS A 25 -14.47 13.08 43.00
C LYS A 25 -14.84 12.21 41.81
N ASP A 26 -15.81 12.65 41.01
CA ASP A 26 -15.87 12.23 39.62
C ASP A 26 -14.52 12.53 39.02
N LYS A 27 -13.69 11.50 38.91
CA LYS A 27 -12.59 11.50 37.96
C LYS A 27 -13.24 11.44 36.57
N THR A 28 -13.56 12.60 36.02
CA THR A 28 -13.59 12.76 34.57
C THR A 28 -12.17 12.42 34.13
N SER A 29 -11.96 11.18 33.70
CA SER A 29 -10.82 10.82 32.92
C SER A 29 -10.92 11.71 31.67
N GLU A 30 -10.10 12.72 31.58
CA GLU A 30 -9.78 13.34 30.31
C GLU A 30 -9.24 12.21 29.44
N HIS A 31 -10.10 11.59 28.63
CA HIS A 31 -9.68 10.71 27.55
C HIS A 31 -8.97 11.65 26.57
N SER A 32 -7.64 11.64 26.63
CA SER A 32 -6.86 12.11 25.48
C SER A 32 -7.46 11.45 24.23
N PRO A 33 -7.73 12.19 23.15
CA PRO A 33 -8.31 11.59 21.95
C PRO A 33 -7.43 10.40 21.56
N GLN A 34 -8.06 9.22 21.47
CA GLN A 34 -7.36 7.99 21.14
C GLN A 34 -6.75 8.13 19.73
N LYS A 35 -5.45 7.89 19.59
CA LYS A 35 -4.77 7.88 18.30
C LYS A 35 -5.51 6.94 17.34
N PRO A 36 -5.80 7.33 16.07
CA PRO A 36 -6.50 6.46 15.14
C PRO A 36 -5.62 5.31 14.68
N ASN A 37 -6.19 4.12 14.50
CA ASN A 37 -5.53 3.07 13.76
C ASN A 37 -5.37 3.47 12.29
N VAL A 38 -4.39 2.89 11.61
CA VAL A 38 -4.16 3.12 10.18
C VAL A 38 -4.04 1.80 9.45
N VAL A 39 -4.91 1.58 8.47
CA VAL A 39 -4.78 0.54 7.44
C VAL A 39 -4.46 1.23 6.13
N TYR A 40 -3.29 0.98 5.57
CA TYR A 40 -2.87 1.46 4.26
C TYR A 40 -2.83 0.29 3.29
N LEU A 41 -3.92 0.08 2.53
CA LEU A 41 -4.05 -0.97 1.54
C LEU A 41 -3.69 -0.41 0.16
N ILE A 42 -2.62 -0.96 -0.42
CA ILE A 42 -2.12 -0.58 -1.73
C ILE A 42 -2.25 -1.75 -2.72
N ALA A 43 -3.12 -1.56 -3.71
CA ALA A 43 -3.32 -2.50 -4.81
C ALA A 43 -2.17 -2.40 -5.83
N ASP A 44 -2.05 -3.41 -6.67
CA ASP A 44 -1.00 -3.55 -7.67
C ASP A 44 -1.59 -3.43 -9.08
N ASP A 45 -1.08 -2.48 -9.88
CA ASP A 45 -1.50 -2.24 -11.28
C ASP A 45 -2.99 -1.92 -11.48
N LEU A 46 -3.68 -1.42 -10.46
CA LEU A 46 -5.10 -1.14 -10.53
C LEU A 46 -5.38 0.21 -11.20
N GLY A 47 -6.22 0.19 -12.23
CA GLY A 47 -6.64 1.41 -12.91
C GLY A 47 -7.76 2.15 -12.20
N ILE A 48 -7.78 3.46 -12.34
CA ILE A 48 -8.90 4.30 -11.87
C ILE A 48 -10.23 3.90 -12.56
N GLY A 49 -10.16 3.34 -13.78
CA GLY A 49 -11.32 2.85 -14.52
C GLY A 49 -11.74 1.42 -14.17
N ASP A 50 -11.04 0.75 -13.26
CA ASP A 50 -11.36 -0.62 -12.82
C ASP A 50 -12.41 -0.67 -11.70
N LEU A 51 -12.78 0.47 -11.13
CA LEU A 51 -13.66 0.56 -9.96
C LEU A 51 -15.01 1.19 -10.28
N SER A 52 -16.10 0.59 -9.80
CA SER A 52 -17.44 1.11 -10.04
C SER A 52 -17.69 2.48 -9.41
N CYS A 53 -17.12 2.78 -8.24
CA CYS A 53 -17.18 4.12 -7.64
C CYS A 53 -16.48 5.20 -8.49
N TYR A 54 -15.55 4.83 -9.34
CA TYR A 54 -14.92 5.72 -10.34
C TYR A 54 -15.57 5.64 -11.72
N GLY A 55 -16.69 4.91 -11.87
CA GLY A 55 -17.50 4.88 -13.08
C GLY A 55 -17.28 3.67 -13.98
N ALA A 56 -16.62 2.61 -13.52
CA ALA A 56 -16.63 1.32 -14.22
C ALA A 56 -18.05 0.77 -14.31
N THR A 57 -18.45 0.32 -15.50
CA THR A 57 -19.80 -0.24 -15.76
C THR A 57 -19.77 -1.73 -16.12
N LYS A 58 -18.59 -2.29 -16.31
CA LYS A 58 -18.37 -3.68 -16.74
C LYS A 58 -17.92 -4.61 -15.63
N VAL A 59 -17.51 -4.06 -14.51
CA VAL A 59 -17.13 -4.77 -13.28
C VAL A 59 -17.80 -4.07 -12.11
N SER A 60 -18.17 -4.82 -11.08
CA SER A 60 -18.78 -4.29 -9.86
C SER A 60 -17.82 -4.52 -8.67
N THR A 61 -17.60 -3.45 -7.90
CA THR A 61 -16.71 -3.45 -6.74
C THR A 61 -17.44 -2.92 -5.50
N PRO A 62 -18.48 -3.65 -5.02
CA PRO A 62 -19.40 -3.14 -4.00
C PRO A 62 -18.75 -2.83 -2.66
N ASN A 63 -17.69 -3.52 -2.27
CA ASN A 63 -16.98 -3.26 -1.02
C ASN A 63 -16.14 -1.98 -1.11
N ILE A 64 -15.41 -1.80 -2.22
CA ILE A 64 -14.66 -0.56 -2.49
C ILE A 64 -15.63 0.61 -2.69
N ASP A 65 -16.80 0.39 -3.31
CA ASP A 65 -17.85 1.40 -3.42
C ASP A 65 -18.39 1.81 -2.04
N ARG A 66 -18.56 0.85 -1.12
CA ARG A 66 -18.93 1.13 0.27
C ARG A 66 -17.86 1.94 0.98
N LEU A 67 -16.58 1.58 0.80
CA LEU A 67 -15.45 2.34 1.36
C LEU A 67 -15.47 3.80 0.84
N ALA A 68 -15.64 3.99 -0.47
CA ALA A 68 -15.72 5.30 -1.10
C ALA A 68 -16.96 6.10 -0.62
N GLY A 69 -18.11 5.43 -0.50
CA GLY A 69 -19.34 6.05 -0.01
C GLY A 69 -19.31 6.47 1.46
N GLN A 70 -18.42 5.89 2.25
CA GLN A 70 -18.20 6.21 3.66
C GLN A 70 -16.96 7.09 3.90
N GLY A 71 -16.24 7.47 2.86
CA GLY A 71 -14.97 8.19 2.92
C GLY A 71 -14.85 9.30 1.89
N MET A 72 -13.63 9.80 1.73
CA MET A 72 -13.26 10.79 0.74
C MET A 72 -12.67 10.09 -0.48
N GLN A 73 -13.31 10.25 -1.63
CA GLN A 73 -12.87 9.73 -2.93
C GLN A 73 -12.07 10.80 -3.66
N PHE A 74 -10.79 10.58 -3.89
CA PHE A 74 -9.94 11.49 -4.66
C PHE A 74 -10.10 11.22 -6.16
N THR A 75 -10.36 12.26 -6.92
CA THR A 75 -10.48 12.18 -8.39
C THR A 75 -9.20 12.61 -9.11
N ASN A 76 -8.25 13.18 -8.37
CA ASN A 76 -7.02 13.77 -8.89
C ASN A 76 -5.80 13.39 -8.03
N ALA A 77 -5.64 12.08 -7.76
CA ALA A 77 -4.51 11.55 -6.98
C ALA A 77 -3.51 10.82 -7.87
N TYR A 78 -2.24 10.90 -7.51
CA TYR A 78 -1.13 10.40 -8.30
C TYR A 78 -0.13 9.61 -7.48
N ALA A 79 0.32 8.48 -8.02
CA ALA A 79 1.49 7.76 -7.56
C ALA A 79 2.78 8.52 -7.89
N THR A 80 3.84 8.26 -7.14
CA THR A 80 5.15 8.88 -7.33
C THR A 80 5.82 8.44 -8.63
N SER A 81 5.53 7.20 -9.05
CA SER A 81 6.07 6.61 -10.28
C SER A 81 5.01 5.80 -11.01
N SER A 82 5.23 5.56 -12.31
CA SER A 82 4.42 4.65 -13.11
C SER A 82 4.83 3.18 -12.97
N THR A 83 5.58 2.83 -11.92
CA THR A 83 6.01 1.47 -11.57
C THR A 83 6.07 1.26 -10.05
N SER A 84 5.92 0.01 -9.65
CA SER A 84 5.70 -0.46 -8.27
C SER A 84 6.79 -0.07 -7.28
N THR A 85 8.03 -0.55 -7.49
CA THR A 85 9.15 -0.36 -6.55
C THR A 85 9.39 1.11 -6.22
N PRO A 86 9.56 2.02 -7.22
CA PRO A 86 9.80 3.43 -6.91
C PRO A 86 8.61 4.13 -6.25
N SER A 87 7.37 3.74 -6.55
CA SER A 87 6.19 4.30 -5.88
C SER A 87 6.13 3.90 -4.40
N ARG A 88 6.35 2.63 -4.10
CA ARG A 88 6.38 2.11 -2.72
C ARG A 88 7.54 2.69 -1.91
N PHE A 89 8.71 2.86 -2.56
CA PHE A 89 9.84 3.55 -1.97
C PHE A 89 9.47 4.99 -1.58
N GLY A 90 8.90 5.76 -2.51
CA GLY A 90 8.48 7.15 -2.26
C GLY A 90 7.44 7.27 -1.13
N LEU A 91 6.48 6.33 -1.08
CA LEU A 91 5.46 6.30 -0.03
C LEU A 91 6.08 6.11 1.36
N LEU A 92 6.97 5.12 1.51
CA LEU A 92 7.52 4.75 2.82
C LEU A 92 8.61 5.70 3.31
N THR A 93 9.34 6.33 2.41
CA THR A 93 10.48 7.20 2.75
C THR A 93 10.17 8.71 2.66
N GLY A 94 9.08 9.09 1.99
CA GLY A 94 8.81 10.50 1.67
C GLY A 94 9.90 11.12 0.79
N MET A 95 10.64 10.30 0.04
CA MET A 95 11.76 10.70 -0.80
C MET A 95 11.53 10.26 -2.25
N TYR A 96 11.78 11.15 -3.21
CA TYR A 96 11.69 10.78 -4.61
C TYR A 96 12.71 9.68 -4.97
N PRO A 97 12.31 8.64 -5.72
CA PRO A 97 13.17 7.49 -5.99
C PRO A 97 14.47 7.84 -6.74
N TRP A 98 14.48 8.87 -7.58
CA TRP A 98 15.71 9.31 -8.30
C TRP A 98 16.80 9.92 -7.41
N ARG A 99 16.51 10.21 -6.14
CA ARG A 99 17.54 10.64 -5.17
C ARG A 99 18.45 9.50 -4.74
N GLN A 100 18.05 8.26 -4.96
CA GLN A 100 18.81 7.07 -4.63
C GLN A 100 18.99 6.18 -5.86
N LYS A 101 20.15 5.56 -6.00
CA LYS A 101 20.39 4.55 -7.04
C LYS A 101 19.65 3.24 -6.70
N ASN A 102 19.39 2.43 -7.73
CA ASN A 102 18.78 1.09 -7.61
C ASN A 102 17.34 1.09 -7.09
N THR A 103 16.59 2.16 -7.28
CA THR A 103 15.18 2.26 -6.95
C THR A 103 14.25 1.84 -8.10
N GLY A 104 14.78 1.26 -9.17
CA GLY A 104 14.01 0.69 -10.27
C GLY A 104 13.29 -0.60 -9.87
N ILE A 105 12.64 -1.27 -10.82
CA ILE A 105 11.91 -2.52 -10.58
C ILE A 105 12.85 -3.58 -10.00
N ALA A 106 12.61 -3.98 -8.75
CA ALA A 106 13.45 -4.90 -8.01
C ALA A 106 13.27 -6.36 -8.47
N PRO A 107 14.34 -7.14 -8.71
CA PRO A 107 14.26 -8.60 -8.78
C PRO A 107 13.89 -9.21 -7.42
N GLY A 108 13.42 -10.47 -7.44
CA GLY A 108 12.94 -11.13 -6.22
C GLY A 108 14.01 -11.42 -5.16
N ASN A 109 15.28 -11.43 -5.57
CA ASN A 109 16.44 -11.60 -4.67
C ASN A 109 17.21 -10.28 -4.45
N SER A 110 16.61 -9.14 -4.72
CA SER A 110 17.23 -7.83 -4.50
C SER A 110 17.58 -7.61 -3.03
N GLU A 111 18.70 -6.93 -2.78
CA GLU A 111 19.03 -6.35 -1.47
C GLU A 111 17.92 -5.39 -1.00
N LEU A 112 17.80 -5.17 0.31
CA LEU A 112 16.89 -4.16 0.85
C LEU A 112 17.25 -2.78 0.28
N ILE A 113 16.30 -2.18 -0.45
CA ILE A 113 16.52 -0.91 -1.19
C ILE A 113 16.51 0.29 -0.24
N ILE A 114 15.65 0.27 0.77
CA ILE A 114 15.58 1.34 1.77
C ILE A 114 16.78 1.17 2.71
N ASP A 115 17.62 2.21 2.79
CA ASP A 115 18.72 2.25 3.74
C ASP A 115 18.17 2.18 5.18
N THR A 116 18.72 1.31 6.01
CA THR A 116 18.31 1.15 7.42
C THR A 116 18.58 2.39 8.29
N ALA A 117 19.36 3.34 7.79
CA ALA A 117 19.53 4.67 8.40
C ALA A 117 18.42 5.66 8.02
N CYS A 118 17.58 5.31 7.03
CA CYS A 118 16.44 6.13 6.64
C CYS A 118 15.31 5.96 7.65
N VAL A 119 14.82 7.06 8.22
CA VAL A 119 13.62 7.04 9.05
C VAL A 119 12.41 6.92 8.13
N THR A 120 11.75 5.77 8.16
CA THR A 120 10.58 5.49 7.33
C THR A 120 9.29 5.96 7.98
N MET A 121 8.20 5.93 7.22
CA MET A 121 6.87 6.17 7.78
C MET A 121 6.52 5.14 8.87
N ALA A 122 7.00 3.90 8.76
CA ALA A 122 6.80 2.87 9.80
C ALA A 122 7.58 3.20 11.08
N ASP A 123 8.82 3.69 10.97
CA ASP A 123 9.59 4.17 12.13
C ASP A 123 8.86 5.31 12.84
N MET A 124 8.34 6.29 12.09
CA MET A 124 7.54 7.40 12.64
C MET A 124 6.32 6.88 13.42
N PHE A 125 5.56 5.94 12.85
CA PHE A 125 4.42 5.37 13.57
C PHE A 125 4.85 4.62 14.82
N LYS A 126 5.97 3.88 14.75
CA LYS A 126 6.53 3.16 15.90
C LYS A 126 6.98 4.11 17.00
N GLU A 127 7.63 5.23 16.67
CA GLU A 127 7.99 6.29 17.61
C GLU A 127 6.77 6.91 18.30
N GLU A 128 5.64 6.97 17.58
CA GLU A 128 4.36 7.41 18.12
C GLU A 128 3.61 6.31 18.92
N GLY A 129 4.23 5.15 19.14
CA GLY A 129 3.69 4.05 19.95
C GLY A 129 2.69 3.16 19.25
N TYR A 130 2.73 3.09 17.92
CA TYR A 130 1.92 2.17 17.13
C TYR A 130 2.59 0.79 17.03
N ALA A 131 1.80 -0.27 17.08
CA ALA A 131 2.21 -1.57 16.54
C ALA A 131 2.22 -1.49 15.01
N THR A 132 3.30 -1.96 14.37
CA THR A 132 3.51 -1.76 12.93
C THR A 132 3.64 -3.08 12.17
N ALA A 133 3.00 -3.22 11.02
CA ALA A 133 3.08 -4.43 10.20
C ALA A 133 3.18 -4.15 8.71
N ALA A 134 3.96 -5.00 8.02
CA ALA A 134 3.99 -5.13 6.56
C ALA A 134 3.40 -6.49 6.15
N VAL A 135 2.31 -6.50 5.38
CA VAL A 135 1.63 -7.72 4.95
C VAL A 135 1.43 -7.72 3.43
N GLY A 136 1.74 -8.84 2.77
CA GLY A 136 1.55 -9.04 1.33
C GLY A 136 2.70 -8.54 0.48
N LYS A 137 2.43 -7.98 -0.71
CA LYS A 137 3.47 -7.55 -1.65
C LYS A 137 4.40 -6.51 -1.03
N TRP A 138 5.70 -6.82 -1.02
CA TRP A 138 6.74 -5.92 -0.54
C TRP A 138 7.45 -5.16 -1.68
N HIS A 139 8.17 -5.86 -2.52
CA HIS A 139 8.84 -5.36 -3.73
C HIS A 139 9.89 -4.25 -3.49
N LEU A 140 10.50 -4.22 -2.32
CA LEU A 140 11.56 -3.27 -1.95
C LEU A 140 12.86 -3.96 -1.53
N GLY A 141 13.01 -5.23 -1.94
CA GLY A 141 14.18 -6.03 -1.61
C GLY A 141 14.28 -6.44 -0.15
N LEU A 142 15.18 -7.38 0.13
CA LEU A 142 15.46 -7.93 1.45
C LEU A 142 16.94 -8.34 1.50
N GLY A 143 17.51 -8.42 2.70
CA GLY A 143 18.88 -8.89 2.89
C GLY A 143 19.94 -7.85 2.54
N PRO A 144 21.21 -8.27 2.65
CA PRO A 144 22.35 -7.40 2.49
C PRO A 144 22.67 -7.12 1.03
N LYS A 145 23.61 -6.20 0.80
CA LYS A 145 24.19 -5.97 -0.52
C LYS A 145 24.72 -7.27 -1.11
N GLY A 146 24.32 -7.55 -2.35
CA GLY A 146 24.68 -8.78 -3.07
C GLY A 146 23.56 -9.81 -3.16
N GLY A 147 22.42 -9.52 -2.51
CA GLY A 147 21.19 -10.31 -2.65
C GLY A 147 20.79 -11.08 -1.40
N THR A 148 19.59 -11.65 -1.44
CA THR A 148 18.92 -12.30 -0.33
C THR A 148 19.28 -13.77 -0.24
N ASP A 149 19.73 -14.23 0.94
CA ASP A 149 19.78 -15.67 1.27
C ASP A 149 18.45 -16.08 1.92
N PHE A 150 17.69 -16.89 1.22
CA PHE A 150 16.37 -17.37 1.65
C PHE A 150 16.42 -18.60 2.58
N ASN A 151 17.61 -19.11 2.89
CA ASN A 151 17.78 -20.34 3.70
C ASN A 151 18.05 -20.07 5.17
N HIS A 152 18.33 -18.82 5.52
CA HIS A 152 18.64 -18.41 6.87
C HIS A 152 17.78 -17.21 7.29
N SER A 153 17.98 -16.70 8.49
CA SER A 153 17.35 -15.44 8.92
C SER A 153 17.80 -14.29 8.02
N ILE A 154 16.85 -13.69 7.31
CA ILE A 154 17.10 -12.60 6.36
C ILE A 154 17.29 -11.30 7.14
N LYS A 155 18.45 -10.66 6.99
CA LYS A 155 18.80 -9.37 7.57
C LYS A 155 19.65 -8.56 6.58
N PRO A 156 19.42 -7.22 6.43
CA PRO A 156 18.28 -6.47 6.97
C PRO A 156 16.95 -6.86 6.30
N ASN A 157 15.84 -6.60 7.00
CA ASN A 157 14.49 -6.85 6.49
C ASN A 157 13.56 -5.68 6.88
N THR A 158 12.23 -5.86 6.80
CA THR A 158 11.27 -4.80 7.14
C THR A 158 11.34 -4.38 8.61
N GLN A 159 11.77 -5.28 9.52
CA GLN A 159 11.93 -4.96 10.95
C GLN A 159 13.06 -3.97 11.20
N ASP A 160 14.06 -3.91 10.32
CA ASP A 160 15.19 -2.97 10.41
C ASP A 160 14.84 -1.57 9.87
N ILE A 161 13.61 -1.38 9.37
CA ILE A 161 13.06 -0.13 8.85
C ILE A 161 11.66 0.19 9.40
N GLY A 162 11.43 -0.16 10.67
CA GLY A 162 10.31 0.31 11.48
C GLY A 162 9.11 -0.63 11.62
N PHE A 163 9.04 -1.77 10.95
CA PHE A 163 7.93 -2.71 11.13
C PHE A 163 8.23 -3.71 12.27
N ASP A 164 7.24 -3.97 13.12
CA ASP A 164 7.35 -4.98 14.19
C ASP A 164 7.06 -6.39 13.68
N TYR A 165 6.17 -6.51 12.70
CA TYR A 165 5.75 -7.76 12.09
C TYR A 165 5.79 -7.69 10.57
N GLU A 166 6.20 -8.79 9.94
CA GLU A 166 6.06 -8.94 8.50
C GLU A 166 5.53 -10.31 8.11
N TYR A 167 4.66 -10.34 7.09
CA TYR A 167 4.31 -11.53 6.32
C TYR A 167 4.19 -11.12 4.85
N ILE A 168 5.24 -11.34 4.09
CA ILE A 168 5.39 -10.69 2.80
C ILE A 168 5.69 -11.63 1.64
N ILE A 169 5.32 -11.18 0.45
CA ILE A 169 5.80 -11.65 -0.85
C ILE A 169 7.04 -10.80 -1.17
N PRO A 170 8.24 -11.39 -1.35
CA PRO A 170 9.49 -10.62 -1.50
C PRO A 170 9.48 -9.59 -2.62
N ALA A 171 8.89 -9.93 -3.77
CA ALA A 171 8.75 -9.02 -4.92
C ALA A 171 7.31 -9.02 -5.45
N THR A 172 7.11 -9.52 -6.67
CA THR A 172 5.82 -9.70 -7.32
C THR A 172 5.56 -11.19 -7.58
N VAL A 173 4.31 -11.55 -7.78
CA VAL A 173 3.93 -12.96 -7.96
C VAL A 173 4.43 -13.58 -9.27
N ASP A 174 4.87 -12.79 -10.23
CA ASP A 174 5.51 -13.24 -11.48
C ASP A 174 7.01 -13.54 -11.35
N ARG A 175 7.60 -13.32 -10.16
CA ARG A 175 9.05 -13.44 -9.89
C ARG A 175 9.34 -14.54 -8.88
N VAL A 176 10.50 -15.20 -9.07
CA VAL A 176 11.03 -16.11 -8.05
C VAL A 176 11.77 -15.32 -6.95
N PRO A 177 11.82 -15.81 -5.69
CA PRO A 177 11.23 -17.05 -5.21
C PRO A 177 9.71 -16.91 -4.97
N CYS A 178 8.97 -17.99 -5.26
CA CYS A 178 7.54 -18.06 -5.04
C CYS A 178 7.22 -18.55 -3.63
N VAL A 179 7.63 -17.79 -2.62
CA VAL A 179 7.51 -18.12 -1.20
C VAL A 179 7.06 -16.92 -0.38
N PHE A 180 6.44 -17.17 0.77
CA PHE A 180 6.21 -16.13 1.77
C PHE A 180 7.39 -16.03 2.74
N VAL A 181 7.64 -14.83 3.23
CA VAL A 181 8.60 -14.56 4.31
C VAL A 181 7.84 -14.01 5.50
N GLU A 182 8.04 -14.60 6.67
CA GLU A 182 7.47 -14.14 7.95
C GLU A 182 8.60 -13.86 8.93
N ASN A 183 8.69 -12.63 9.40
CA ASN A 183 9.70 -12.17 10.37
C ASN A 183 11.14 -12.60 10.01
N GLY A 184 11.51 -12.37 8.75
CA GLY A 184 12.84 -12.67 8.23
C GLY A 184 13.09 -14.13 7.89
N HIS A 185 12.08 -14.99 7.88
CA HIS A 185 12.24 -16.42 7.57
C HIS A 185 11.25 -16.87 6.48
N VAL A 186 11.72 -17.72 5.58
CA VAL A 186 10.84 -18.35 4.58
C VAL A 186 9.88 -19.30 5.29
N VAL A 187 8.59 -19.13 5.05
CA VAL A 187 7.54 -19.93 5.67
C VAL A 187 7.55 -21.35 5.10
N GLY A 188 7.61 -22.35 5.97
CA GLY A 188 7.51 -23.77 5.58
C GLY A 188 8.74 -24.33 4.86
N LEU A 189 9.90 -23.67 4.90
CA LEU A 189 11.12 -24.15 4.28
C LEU A 189 11.64 -25.41 4.99
N ASP A 190 11.89 -26.47 4.21
CA ASP A 190 12.65 -27.63 4.66
C ASP A 190 14.16 -27.33 4.53
N PRO A 191 14.93 -27.37 5.62
CA PRO A 191 16.38 -27.14 5.59
C PRO A 191 17.15 -28.12 4.68
N ASN A 192 16.56 -29.28 4.38
CA ASN A 192 17.17 -30.29 3.49
C ASN A 192 16.87 -30.02 2.01
N ASP A 193 16.01 -29.07 1.68
CA ASP A 193 15.68 -28.64 0.31
C ASP A 193 15.93 -27.13 0.16
N PRO A 194 17.20 -26.66 0.22
CA PRO A 194 17.54 -25.27 0.23
C PRO A 194 17.19 -24.56 -1.07
N ILE A 195 16.71 -23.31 -0.95
CA ILE A 195 16.35 -22.45 -2.07
C ILE A 195 17.61 -21.85 -2.70
N THR A 196 17.71 -21.96 -4.03
CA THR A 196 18.66 -21.19 -4.84
C THR A 196 17.91 -20.36 -5.86
N VAL A 197 18.21 -19.06 -5.94
CA VAL A 197 17.59 -18.12 -6.88
C VAL A 197 18.67 -17.41 -7.70
N SER A 198 18.43 -17.23 -9.00
CA SER A 198 19.25 -16.42 -9.88
C SER A 198 18.40 -15.64 -10.88
N TYR A 199 18.85 -14.44 -11.22
CA TYR A 199 18.28 -13.62 -12.29
C TYR A 199 19.22 -13.48 -13.51
N ASP A 200 20.41 -14.07 -13.41
CA ASP A 200 21.45 -13.98 -14.45
C ASP A 200 21.54 -15.25 -15.27
N HIS A 201 21.31 -16.41 -14.66
CA HIS A 201 21.48 -17.72 -15.31
C HIS A 201 20.61 -18.79 -14.64
N LYS A 202 20.35 -19.86 -15.38
CA LYS A 202 19.59 -21.01 -14.88
C LYS A 202 20.33 -21.69 -13.71
N VAL A 203 19.58 -21.97 -12.65
CA VAL A 203 20.01 -22.75 -11.48
C VAL A 203 19.15 -24.00 -11.35
N GLY A 204 19.80 -25.12 -10.97
CA GLY A 204 19.13 -26.42 -10.83
C GLY A 204 18.57 -26.97 -12.14
N ASP A 205 17.70 -27.96 -12.00
CA ASP A 205 17.13 -28.74 -13.09
C ASP A 205 15.60 -28.58 -13.26
N TRP A 206 15.01 -27.63 -12.52
CA TRP A 206 13.57 -27.38 -12.65
C TRP A 206 13.21 -26.94 -14.07
N PRO A 207 12.02 -27.35 -14.57
CA PRO A 207 11.60 -27.02 -15.91
C PRO A 207 11.42 -25.50 -16.09
N THR A 208 11.69 -25.02 -17.30
CA THR A 208 11.47 -23.62 -17.67
C THR A 208 10.41 -23.50 -18.75
N GLY A 209 9.74 -22.34 -18.83
CA GLY A 209 8.74 -22.11 -19.86
C GLY A 209 9.32 -22.13 -21.28
N LEU A 210 10.61 -21.80 -21.42
CA LEU A 210 11.32 -21.85 -22.69
C LEU A 210 11.62 -23.30 -23.15
N GLU A 211 12.07 -24.15 -22.22
CA GLU A 211 12.51 -25.52 -22.53
C GLU A 211 11.35 -26.52 -22.50
N ASN A 212 10.31 -26.25 -21.71
CA ASN A 212 9.20 -27.17 -21.44
C ASN A 212 7.83 -26.48 -21.65
N PRO A 213 7.54 -25.97 -22.86
CA PRO A 213 6.30 -25.25 -23.13
C PRO A 213 5.03 -26.11 -22.95
N GLU A 214 5.15 -27.42 -22.99
CA GLU A 214 4.07 -28.39 -22.76
C GLU A 214 3.59 -28.44 -21.29
N LEU A 215 4.43 -28.01 -20.34
CA LEU A 215 4.09 -27.95 -18.91
C LEU A 215 3.40 -26.63 -18.50
N VAL A 216 3.29 -25.69 -19.43
CA VAL A 216 2.82 -24.34 -19.15
C VAL A 216 1.30 -24.26 -19.21
N LYS A 217 0.65 -23.95 -18.09
CA LYS A 217 -0.79 -23.67 -18.00
C LYS A 217 -1.15 -22.23 -18.45
N MET A 218 -0.27 -21.27 -18.18
CA MET A 218 -0.43 -19.88 -18.59
C MET A 218 0.76 -19.47 -19.45
N LYS A 219 0.51 -19.30 -20.76
CA LYS A 219 1.58 -19.01 -21.72
C LYS A 219 2.14 -17.61 -21.51
N PRO A 220 3.47 -17.43 -21.54
CA PRO A 220 4.07 -16.09 -21.52
C PRO A 220 3.83 -15.36 -22.85
N SER A 221 3.66 -14.07 -22.82
CA SER A 221 3.63 -13.18 -24.00
C SER A 221 4.99 -12.52 -24.23
N GLN A 222 5.73 -12.21 -23.15
CA GLN A 222 7.07 -11.64 -23.20
C GLN A 222 7.80 -11.87 -21.88
N GLY A 223 9.06 -12.31 -21.92
CA GLY A 223 10.01 -12.29 -20.80
C GLY A 223 9.73 -13.18 -19.59
N HIS A 224 8.54 -13.76 -19.45
CA HIS A 224 8.13 -14.57 -18.32
C HIS A 224 8.24 -16.06 -18.66
N ASN A 225 9.43 -16.56 -18.96
CA ASN A 225 9.62 -17.93 -19.48
C ASN A 225 10.73 -18.72 -18.80
N ASN A 226 11.14 -18.29 -17.58
CA ASN A 226 12.13 -19.02 -16.79
C ASN A 226 11.46 -20.14 -15.96
N THR A 227 11.81 -20.33 -14.70
CA THR A 227 11.35 -21.50 -13.91
C THR A 227 9.82 -21.59 -13.84
N ILE A 228 9.28 -22.77 -14.10
CA ILE A 228 7.84 -23.06 -13.98
C ILE A 228 7.53 -23.44 -12.52
N ILE A 229 6.65 -22.66 -11.89
CA ILE A 229 6.09 -22.93 -10.57
C ILE A 229 4.57 -23.02 -10.71
N ASN A 230 3.96 -24.11 -10.22
CA ASN A 230 2.51 -24.38 -10.31
C ASN A 230 1.96 -24.35 -11.75
N GLY A 231 2.81 -24.65 -12.74
CA GLY A 231 2.46 -24.61 -14.16
C GLY A 231 2.54 -23.20 -14.77
N ILE A 232 3.10 -22.22 -14.06
CA ILE A 232 3.25 -20.84 -14.51
C ILE A 232 4.74 -20.51 -14.59
N PRO A 233 5.28 -20.13 -15.76
CA PRO A 233 6.67 -19.73 -15.88
C PRO A 233 6.86 -18.33 -15.28
N ARG A 234 7.95 -18.13 -14.57
CA ARG A 234 8.24 -16.89 -13.83
C ARG A 234 9.41 -16.13 -14.46
N ILE A 235 9.66 -14.93 -13.96
CA ILE A 235 10.93 -14.20 -14.19
C ILE A 235 11.94 -14.69 -13.17
N GLY A 236 13.14 -15.08 -13.64
CA GLY A 236 14.21 -15.64 -12.82
C GLY A 236 14.14 -17.15 -12.68
N TRP A 237 15.22 -17.72 -12.20
CA TRP A 237 15.39 -19.16 -12.00
C TRP A 237 15.46 -19.48 -10.51
N MET A 238 14.79 -20.57 -10.11
CA MET A 238 14.90 -21.11 -8.76
C MET A 238 14.90 -22.61 -8.78
N THR A 239 15.47 -23.17 -7.72
CA THR A 239 15.38 -24.59 -7.37
C THR A 239 15.34 -24.74 -5.85
N GLY A 240 14.81 -25.86 -5.34
CA GLY A 240 14.64 -26.08 -3.92
C GLY A 240 13.46 -25.35 -3.29
N GLY A 241 13.22 -25.59 -2.01
CA GLY A 241 12.13 -24.99 -1.24
C GLY A 241 10.75 -25.47 -1.65
N LYS A 242 10.58 -26.70 -2.11
CA LYS A 242 9.29 -27.24 -2.59
C LYS A 242 8.17 -27.12 -1.57
N SER A 243 8.47 -27.36 -0.29
CA SER A 243 7.50 -27.28 0.81
C SER A 243 7.09 -25.84 1.15
N ALA A 244 7.86 -24.86 0.73
CA ALA A 244 7.63 -23.44 0.98
C ALA A 244 6.88 -22.72 -0.16
N LEU A 245 6.71 -23.37 -1.32
CA LEU A 245 6.03 -22.77 -2.46
C LEU A 245 4.57 -22.43 -2.11
N TRP A 246 4.15 -21.21 -2.42
CA TRP A 246 2.74 -20.84 -2.29
C TRP A 246 1.85 -21.55 -3.32
N THR A 247 0.56 -21.58 -3.06
CA THR A 247 -0.49 -21.87 -4.05
C THR A 247 -0.98 -20.53 -4.60
N ASP A 248 -0.89 -20.32 -5.90
CA ASP A 248 -1.22 -19.01 -6.50
C ASP A 248 -2.66 -18.57 -6.24
N GLU A 249 -3.61 -19.52 -6.30
CA GLU A 249 -5.02 -19.29 -6.06
C GLU A 249 -5.34 -18.83 -4.62
N ASP A 250 -4.48 -19.19 -3.66
CA ASP A 250 -4.72 -18.96 -2.23
C ASP A 250 -4.05 -17.67 -1.70
N ILE A 251 -3.21 -17.01 -2.50
CA ILE A 251 -2.40 -15.86 -2.04
C ILE A 251 -3.28 -14.77 -1.41
N ALA A 252 -4.38 -14.40 -2.06
CA ALA A 252 -5.27 -13.35 -1.55
C ALA A 252 -5.87 -13.72 -0.19
N ASP A 253 -6.27 -14.99 0.00
CA ASP A 253 -6.80 -15.47 1.28
C ASP A 253 -5.74 -15.45 2.37
N VAL A 254 -4.53 -15.94 2.08
CA VAL A 254 -3.41 -15.98 3.04
C VAL A 254 -3.05 -14.59 3.54
N ILE A 255 -2.82 -13.63 2.64
CA ILE A 255 -2.45 -12.26 3.04
C ILE A 255 -3.60 -11.55 3.76
N THR A 256 -4.85 -11.78 3.34
CA THR A 256 -6.02 -11.22 4.01
C THR A 256 -6.16 -11.76 5.43
N ASP A 257 -6.00 -13.05 5.63
CA ASP A 257 -6.06 -13.65 6.97
C ASP A 257 -4.91 -13.17 7.87
N LYS A 258 -3.70 -13.02 7.34
CA LYS A 258 -2.57 -12.45 8.12
C LYS A 258 -2.83 -11.01 8.53
N ALA A 259 -3.40 -10.19 7.65
CA ALA A 259 -3.80 -8.83 7.97
C ALA A 259 -4.91 -8.78 9.04
N LYS A 260 -5.95 -9.61 8.91
CA LYS A 260 -7.04 -9.74 9.90
C LYS A 260 -6.52 -10.19 11.27
N ASN A 261 -5.59 -11.13 11.30
CA ASN A 261 -4.97 -11.63 12.52
C ASN A 261 -4.17 -10.52 13.22
N PHE A 262 -3.39 -9.75 12.47
CA PHE A 262 -2.67 -8.59 13.02
C PHE A 262 -3.63 -7.55 13.61
N ILE A 263 -4.65 -7.14 12.86
CA ILE A 263 -5.66 -6.19 13.33
C ILE A 263 -6.33 -6.70 14.63
N THR A 264 -6.68 -7.98 14.66
CA THR A 264 -7.34 -8.58 15.83
C THR A 264 -6.44 -8.62 17.06
N ALA A 265 -5.16 -8.94 16.86
CA ALA A 265 -4.17 -8.98 17.94
C ALA A 265 -3.90 -7.60 18.55
N HIS A 266 -4.00 -6.53 17.76
CA HIS A 266 -3.69 -5.16 18.16
C HIS A 266 -4.92 -4.24 18.28
N LYS A 267 -6.15 -4.81 18.40
CA LYS A 267 -7.40 -4.04 18.46
C LYS A 267 -7.53 -3.06 19.63
N ASP A 268 -6.75 -3.26 20.70
CA ASP A 268 -6.80 -2.48 21.93
C ASP A 268 -5.67 -1.43 22.04
N GLU A 269 -4.82 -1.32 21.02
CA GLU A 269 -3.75 -0.34 20.91
C GLU A 269 -3.69 0.24 19.48
N PRO A 270 -3.11 1.43 19.27
CA PRO A 270 -2.99 1.99 17.92
C PRO A 270 -2.05 1.13 17.07
N PHE A 271 -2.43 0.90 15.81
CA PHE A 271 -1.62 0.13 14.87
C PHE A 271 -1.53 0.82 13.49
N PHE A 272 -0.42 0.57 12.80
CA PHE A 272 -0.19 0.90 11.40
C PHE A 272 0.02 -0.41 10.62
N LEU A 273 -0.91 -0.73 9.73
CA LEU A 273 -0.82 -1.85 8.81
C LEU A 273 -0.58 -1.36 7.39
N TYR A 274 0.61 -1.62 6.84
CA TYR A 274 0.90 -1.53 5.42
C TYR A 274 0.55 -2.86 4.77
N MET A 275 -0.50 -2.88 3.93
CA MET A 275 -0.98 -4.08 3.26
C MET A 275 -0.84 -3.92 1.75
N GLY A 276 0.10 -4.63 1.13
CA GLY A 276 0.25 -4.71 -0.32
C GLY A 276 -0.52 -5.92 -0.88
N THR A 277 -1.51 -5.71 -1.75
CA THR A 277 -2.12 -6.85 -2.46
C THR A 277 -1.32 -7.20 -3.70
N GLN A 278 -1.40 -8.46 -4.16
CA GLN A 278 -0.86 -8.88 -5.46
C GLN A 278 -1.81 -8.54 -6.60
N ASP A 279 -3.09 -8.34 -6.31
CA ASP A 279 -4.11 -8.04 -7.33
C ASP A 279 -4.05 -6.54 -7.72
N VAL A 280 -4.09 -6.23 -9.02
CA VAL A 280 -4.42 -7.09 -10.18
C VAL A 280 -3.20 -7.44 -11.04
N HIS A 281 -2.01 -7.53 -10.45
CA HIS A 281 -0.75 -7.85 -11.16
C HIS A 281 -0.77 -9.27 -11.75
N VAL A 282 0.00 -9.46 -12.79
CA VAL A 282 0.21 -10.79 -13.41
C VAL A 282 1.17 -11.66 -12.57
N PRO A 283 1.08 -13.02 -12.67
CA PRO A 283 0.03 -13.81 -13.29
C PRO A 283 -1.28 -13.68 -12.53
N ARG A 284 -2.37 -13.51 -13.26
CA ARG A 284 -3.71 -13.35 -12.68
C ARG A 284 -4.32 -14.72 -12.45
N VAL A 285 -4.28 -15.16 -11.21
CA VAL A 285 -4.77 -16.50 -10.80
C VAL A 285 -5.83 -16.33 -9.71
N PRO A 286 -7.09 -16.04 -10.09
CA PRO A 286 -8.15 -15.87 -9.12
C PRO A 286 -8.44 -17.16 -8.37
N HIS A 287 -8.75 -17.06 -7.07
CA HIS A 287 -9.29 -18.20 -6.33
C HIS A 287 -10.55 -18.74 -7.03
N PRO A 288 -10.81 -20.07 -7.04
CA PRO A 288 -11.91 -20.68 -7.77
C PRO A 288 -13.29 -20.04 -7.53
N ARG A 289 -13.54 -19.46 -6.35
CA ARG A 289 -14.79 -18.76 -6.05
C ARG A 289 -15.02 -17.49 -6.89
N PHE A 290 -13.97 -16.90 -7.47
CA PHE A 290 -14.05 -15.72 -8.33
C PHE A 290 -13.90 -16.05 -9.82
N ALA A 291 -13.29 -17.18 -10.14
CA ALA A 291 -13.00 -17.58 -11.52
C ALA A 291 -14.27 -17.60 -12.39
N GLY A 292 -14.24 -16.88 -13.53
CA GLY A 292 -15.35 -16.77 -14.48
C GLY A 292 -16.54 -15.90 -14.01
N LYS A 293 -16.40 -15.13 -12.94
CA LYS A 293 -17.52 -14.34 -12.36
C LYS A 293 -17.63 -12.92 -12.90
N SER A 294 -16.55 -12.33 -13.40
CA SER A 294 -16.54 -10.93 -13.83
C SER A 294 -17.11 -10.71 -15.24
N GLY A 295 -17.03 -11.71 -16.11
CA GLY A 295 -17.28 -11.55 -17.56
C GLY A 295 -16.16 -10.81 -18.31
N LEU A 296 -15.04 -10.51 -17.65
CA LEU A 296 -13.86 -9.81 -18.19
C LEU A 296 -12.59 -10.68 -18.16
N GLY A 297 -12.77 -12.01 -18.10
CA GLY A 297 -11.66 -12.97 -17.95
C GLY A 297 -10.96 -12.84 -16.60
N VAL A 298 -9.79 -13.48 -16.50
CA VAL A 298 -9.07 -13.53 -15.22
C VAL A 298 -8.68 -12.16 -14.66
N ARG A 299 -8.47 -11.14 -15.53
CA ARG A 299 -8.21 -9.79 -15.06
C ARG A 299 -9.40 -9.20 -14.31
N GLY A 300 -10.60 -9.37 -14.81
CA GLY A 300 -11.80 -8.93 -14.08
C GLY A 300 -12.07 -9.76 -12.83
N ASP A 301 -11.77 -11.06 -12.88
CA ASP A 301 -11.99 -11.96 -11.74
C ASP A 301 -11.08 -11.59 -10.54
N VAL A 302 -9.82 -11.20 -10.78
CA VAL A 302 -8.94 -10.72 -9.70
C VAL A 302 -9.31 -9.30 -9.20
N ILE A 303 -10.04 -8.50 -9.99
CA ILE A 303 -10.65 -7.25 -9.47
C ILE A 303 -11.75 -7.59 -8.46
N LEU A 304 -12.58 -8.59 -8.73
CA LEU A 304 -13.59 -9.06 -7.75
C LEU A 304 -12.94 -9.62 -6.48
N GLN A 305 -11.80 -10.31 -6.63
CA GLN A 305 -11.00 -10.82 -5.51
C GLN A 305 -10.43 -9.69 -4.66
N LEU A 306 -9.90 -8.64 -5.28
CA LEU A 306 -9.43 -7.44 -4.59
C LEU A 306 -10.56 -6.74 -3.82
N ASP A 307 -11.73 -6.61 -4.45
CA ASP A 307 -12.92 -6.03 -3.78
C ASP A 307 -13.32 -6.85 -2.56
N TRP A 308 -13.28 -8.18 -2.65
CA TRP A 308 -13.50 -9.07 -1.52
C TRP A 308 -12.46 -8.84 -0.41
N THR A 309 -11.18 -8.74 -0.75
CA THR A 309 -10.11 -8.45 0.24
C THR A 309 -10.40 -7.16 1.03
N VAL A 310 -10.78 -6.08 0.32
CA VAL A 310 -11.18 -4.82 0.99
C VAL A 310 -12.38 -5.04 1.90
N GLY A 311 -13.37 -5.80 1.42
CA GLY A 311 -14.58 -6.16 2.20
C GLY A 311 -14.25 -6.88 3.49
N GLU A 312 -13.34 -7.86 3.46
CA GLU A 312 -12.91 -8.63 4.62
C GLU A 312 -12.21 -7.76 5.69
N ILE A 313 -11.32 -6.86 5.26
CA ILE A 313 -10.68 -5.92 6.18
C ILE A 313 -11.71 -4.97 6.81
N MET A 314 -12.60 -4.39 6.00
CA MET A 314 -13.67 -3.53 6.52
C MET A 314 -14.56 -4.28 7.52
N HIS A 315 -14.96 -5.51 7.20
CA HIS A 315 -15.78 -6.35 8.07
C HIS A 315 -15.06 -6.66 9.40
N THR A 316 -13.76 -6.91 9.36
CA THR A 316 -12.96 -7.14 10.56
C THR A 316 -12.95 -5.91 11.47
N LEU A 317 -12.72 -4.73 10.93
CA LEU A 317 -12.74 -3.47 11.67
C LEU A 317 -14.13 -3.20 12.29
N ASP A 318 -15.20 -3.41 11.51
CA ASP A 318 -16.58 -3.27 11.96
C ASP A 318 -16.90 -4.26 13.10
N SER A 319 -16.55 -5.53 12.95
CA SER A 319 -16.80 -6.59 13.92
C SER A 319 -16.08 -6.40 15.25
N LEU A 320 -14.90 -5.78 15.22
CA LEU A 320 -14.09 -5.44 16.39
C LEU A 320 -14.53 -4.12 17.05
N GLY A 321 -15.42 -3.36 16.41
CA GLY A 321 -15.91 -2.07 16.91
C GLY A 321 -14.86 -0.94 16.86
N ILE A 322 -13.83 -1.07 16.01
CA ILE A 322 -12.74 -0.10 15.88
C ILE A 322 -12.78 0.69 14.58
N ALA A 323 -13.76 0.43 13.73
CA ALA A 323 -13.86 1.02 12.39
C ALA A 323 -13.94 2.55 12.41
N ASP A 324 -14.66 3.15 13.39
CA ASP A 324 -14.83 4.60 13.47
C ASP A 324 -13.52 5.34 13.80
N ASN A 325 -12.63 4.69 14.57
CA ASN A 325 -11.31 5.22 14.92
C ASN A 325 -10.18 4.59 14.07
N THR A 326 -10.48 4.15 12.86
CA THR A 326 -9.50 3.62 11.91
C THR A 326 -9.51 4.43 10.62
N ILE A 327 -8.35 4.95 10.26
CA ILE A 327 -8.09 5.52 8.93
C ILE A 327 -7.83 4.36 7.98
N PHE A 328 -8.73 4.17 7.02
CA PHE A 328 -8.52 3.18 5.97
C PHE A 328 -8.19 3.91 4.66
N VAL A 329 -6.95 3.80 4.22
CA VAL A 329 -6.49 4.28 2.91
C VAL A 329 -6.49 3.13 1.92
N PHE A 330 -7.12 3.31 0.77
CA PHE A 330 -7.08 2.40 -0.36
C PHE A 330 -6.55 3.14 -1.58
N CYS A 331 -5.51 2.61 -2.21
CA CYS A 331 -4.96 3.17 -3.45
C CYS A 331 -4.31 2.09 -4.32
N SER A 332 -3.80 2.48 -5.50
CA SER A 332 -2.90 1.67 -6.33
C SER A 332 -1.48 2.22 -6.27
N ASP A 333 -0.47 1.39 -6.53
CA ASP A 333 0.93 1.81 -6.57
C ASP A 333 1.34 2.48 -7.89
N ASN A 334 0.64 2.21 -8.97
CA ASN A 334 0.76 2.86 -10.28
C ASN A 334 -0.51 2.65 -11.10
N GLY A 335 -0.52 3.20 -12.30
CA GLY A 335 -1.62 3.00 -13.23
C GLY A 335 -1.70 1.58 -13.80
N PRO A 336 -2.77 1.25 -14.53
CA PRO A 336 -3.05 -0.10 -14.99
C PRO A 336 -2.20 -0.52 -16.18
N VAL A 337 -2.08 -1.84 -16.33
CA VAL A 337 -1.59 -2.51 -17.53
C VAL A 337 -2.55 -3.62 -17.93
N ILE A 338 -2.69 -3.85 -19.23
CA ILE A 338 -3.58 -4.90 -19.73
C ILE A 338 -2.78 -6.18 -20.00
N ASP A 339 -1.77 -6.12 -20.87
CA ASP A 339 -0.86 -7.22 -21.16
C ASP A 339 0.50 -6.92 -20.52
N ASP A 340 0.92 -7.76 -19.60
CA ASP A 340 2.18 -7.59 -18.84
C ASP A 340 2.95 -8.90 -18.70
N GLY A 341 3.05 -9.66 -19.77
CA GLY A 341 3.92 -10.82 -19.88
C GLY A 341 3.25 -12.18 -19.93
N TYR A 342 1.90 -12.24 -19.88
CA TYR A 342 1.15 -13.50 -20.04
C TYR A 342 0.00 -13.36 -21.01
N GLN A 343 -0.28 -14.44 -21.76
CA GLN A 343 -1.43 -14.55 -22.69
C GLN A 343 -2.67 -14.96 -21.88
N ASP A 344 -3.18 -14.08 -21.05
CA ASP A 344 -4.33 -14.31 -20.18
C ASP A 344 -5.66 -13.77 -20.74
N GLN A 345 -5.67 -13.37 -22.03
CA GLN A 345 -6.80 -12.80 -22.75
C GLN A 345 -7.34 -11.48 -22.15
N ALA A 346 -6.55 -10.79 -21.33
CA ALA A 346 -7.01 -9.55 -20.69
C ALA A 346 -7.40 -8.49 -21.71
N ARG A 347 -6.72 -8.42 -22.87
CA ARG A 347 -7.03 -7.47 -23.94
C ARG A 347 -8.29 -7.88 -24.71
N GLU A 348 -8.42 -9.15 -25.07
CA GLU A 348 -9.51 -9.71 -25.85
C GLU A 348 -10.84 -9.66 -25.09
N LEU A 349 -10.80 -9.81 -23.78
CA LEU A 349 -11.97 -9.87 -22.91
C LEU A 349 -12.29 -8.55 -22.20
N LEU A 350 -11.73 -7.42 -22.63
CA LEU A 350 -12.11 -6.09 -22.09
C LEU A 350 -13.60 -5.77 -22.28
N ASN A 351 -14.24 -6.26 -23.34
CA ASN A 351 -15.67 -6.08 -23.59
C ASN A 351 -16.14 -4.61 -23.42
N GLY A 352 -15.29 -3.65 -23.82
CA GLY A 352 -15.55 -2.22 -23.65
C GLY A 352 -15.22 -1.67 -22.24
N HIS A 353 -14.62 -2.47 -21.39
CA HIS A 353 -14.03 -1.98 -20.14
C HIS A 353 -12.81 -1.11 -20.41
N THR A 354 -12.64 -0.03 -19.67
CA THR A 354 -11.57 0.97 -19.87
C THR A 354 -10.81 1.23 -18.57
N PRO A 355 -9.80 0.41 -18.24
CA PRO A 355 -9.02 0.57 -16.99
C PRO A 355 -8.39 1.94 -16.83
N MET A 356 -7.92 2.55 -17.93
CA MET A 356 -7.33 3.88 -17.99
C MET A 356 -8.37 5.00 -18.06
N LYS A 357 -9.67 4.67 -18.24
CA LYS A 357 -10.73 5.65 -18.62
C LYS A 357 -10.37 6.35 -19.93
N HIS A 358 -10.38 7.69 -19.93
CA HIS A 358 -10.01 8.52 -21.08
C HIS A 358 -8.55 9.02 -21.01
N TYR A 359 -7.81 8.63 -19.94
CA TYR A 359 -6.44 9.04 -19.77
C TYR A 359 -5.49 8.27 -20.68
N ARG A 360 -4.48 8.95 -21.20
CA ARG A 360 -3.47 8.36 -22.08
C ARG A 360 -2.44 7.57 -21.28
N GLY A 361 -1.92 6.49 -21.87
CA GLY A 361 -0.85 5.66 -21.33
C GLY A 361 -1.37 4.57 -20.39
N GLY A 362 -0.56 4.23 -19.41
CA GLY A 362 -0.76 3.21 -18.40
C GLY A 362 0.56 2.96 -17.68
N LYS A 363 0.68 1.87 -16.92
CA LYS A 363 1.93 1.43 -16.28
C LYS A 363 3.13 1.65 -17.21
N TYR A 364 4.28 2.00 -16.69
CA TYR A 364 5.54 2.31 -17.38
C TYR A 364 5.59 3.67 -18.06
N SER A 365 4.47 4.26 -18.45
CA SER A 365 4.46 5.48 -19.25
C SER A 365 4.53 6.77 -18.40
N ALA A 366 5.07 7.83 -19.01
CA ALA A 366 5.06 9.18 -18.43
C ALA A 366 3.70 9.90 -18.59
N PHE A 367 2.76 9.31 -19.33
CA PHE A 367 1.43 9.88 -19.53
C PHE A 367 0.54 9.72 -18.30
N ASP A 368 -0.59 10.39 -18.29
CA ASP A 368 -1.41 10.57 -17.10
C ASP A 368 -1.90 9.25 -16.47
N ALA A 369 -2.36 8.30 -17.29
CA ALA A 369 -2.79 7.00 -16.80
C ALA A 369 -1.68 6.14 -16.18
N GLY A 370 -0.40 6.49 -16.35
CA GLY A 370 0.71 5.77 -15.72
C GLY A 370 0.78 5.98 -14.22
N THR A 371 0.36 7.16 -13.76
CA THR A 371 0.49 7.57 -12.36
C THR A 371 -0.82 8.04 -11.72
N ARG A 372 -1.87 8.34 -12.50
CA ARG A 372 -3.18 8.67 -11.95
C ARG A 372 -3.84 7.41 -11.41
N ILE A 373 -4.05 7.38 -10.10
CA ILE A 373 -4.50 6.20 -9.36
C ILE A 373 -5.83 6.44 -8.66
N PRO A 374 -6.61 5.38 -8.38
CA PRO A 374 -7.68 5.46 -7.40
C PRO A 374 -7.06 5.73 -6.03
N PHE A 375 -7.68 6.63 -5.25
CA PHE A 375 -7.26 6.95 -3.89
C PHE A 375 -8.50 7.28 -3.05
N ILE A 376 -8.71 6.51 -2.00
CA ILE A 376 -9.89 6.63 -1.13
C ILE A 376 -9.41 6.63 0.31
N VAL A 377 -9.93 7.54 1.14
CA VAL A 377 -9.63 7.60 2.57
C VAL A 377 -10.94 7.58 3.35
N ARG A 378 -11.13 6.55 4.18
CA ARG A 378 -12.25 6.46 5.11
C ARG A 378 -11.77 6.64 6.54
N TRP A 379 -12.36 7.58 7.26
CA TRP A 379 -12.16 7.77 8.69
C TRP A 379 -13.41 8.42 9.30
N PRO A 380 -14.38 7.64 9.79
CA PRO A 380 -15.66 8.17 10.26
C PRO A 380 -15.54 9.25 11.33
N ASN A 381 -14.56 9.14 12.24
CA ASN A 381 -14.34 10.15 13.28
C ASN A 381 -13.67 11.44 12.77
N GLY A 382 -13.07 11.46 11.58
CA GLY A 382 -12.28 12.61 11.12
C GLY A 382 -12.58 13.10 9.71
N ILE A 383 -13.24 12.31 8.86
CA ILE A 383 -13.50 12.63 7.45
C ILE A 383 -15.00 12.55 7.15
N LYS A 384 -15.54 13.59 6.57
CA LYS A 384 -16.89 13.57 6.01
C LYS A 384 -16.85 12.93 4.61
N PRO A 385 -17.76 11.98 4.30
CA PRO A 385 -17.82 11.39 2.97
C PRO A 385 -17.99 12.45 1.88
N GLY A 386 -17.27 12.27 0.77
CA GLY A 386 -17.32 13.20 -0.34
C GLY A 386 -16.33 12.89 -1.46
N LYS A 387 -16.15 13.86 -2.36
CA LYS A 387 -15.19 13.80 -3.46
C LYS A 387 -14.17 14.93 -3.32
N GLN A 388 -12.89 14.56 -3.37
CA GLN A 388 -11.78 15.50 -3.39
C GLN A 388 -11.27 15.65 -4.83
N GLN A 389 -11.27 16.88 -5.33
CA GLN A 389 -10.80 17.20 -6.69
C GLN A 389 -9.43 17.87 -6.68
N ALA A 390 -8.98 18.36 -5.53
CA ALA A 390 -7.67 18.97 -5.40
C ALA A 390 -6.56 17.96 -5.71
N PRO A 391 -5.49 18.37 -6.41
CA PRO A 391 -4.37 17.49 -6.71
C PRO A 391 -3.72 16.94 -5.44
N PHE A 392 -3.45 15.64 -5.42
CA PHE A 392 -2.81 14.95 -4.29
C PHE A 392 -1.73 13.99 -4.78
N SER A 393 -0.59 13.96 -4.11
CA SER A 393 0.51 13.04 -4.41
C SER A 393 0.68 12.01 -3.31
N MET A 394 0.87 10.75 -3.70
CA MET A 394 1.14 9.65 -2.76
C MET A 394 2.36 9.92 -1.87
N ILE A 395 3.39 10.61 -2.37
CA ILE A 395 4.59 10.93 -1.59
C ILE A 395 4.28 11.84 -0.39
N ASP A 396 3.21 12.64 -0.47
CA ASP A 396 2.81 13.59 0.57
C ASP A 396 2.06 12.92 1.74
N VAL A 397 1.77 11.62 1.64
CA VAL A 397 1.12 10.84 2.71
C VAL A 397 1.96 10.82 3.99
N TYR A 398 3.28 10.68 3.88
CA TYR A 398 4.17 10.63 5.04
C TYR A 398 4.05 11.90 5.89
N ALA A 399 4.33 13.07 5.31
CA ALA A 399 4.26 14.34 6.04
C ALA A 399 2.83 14.66 6.52
N SER A 400 1.80 14.22 5.80
CA SER A 400 0.41 14.38 6.22
C SER A 400 0.07 13.52 7.45
N PHE A 401 0.58 12.29 7.55
CA PHE A 401 0.45 11.51 8.78
C PHE A 401 1.28 12.07 9.92
N ALA A 402 2.50 12.56 9.66
CA ALA A 402 3.29 13.26 10.67
C ALA A 402 2.53 14.47 11.25
N ALA A 403 1.93 15.30 10.39
CA ALA A 403 1.10 16.42 10.82
C ALA A 403 -0.14 15.98 11.61
N LEU A 404 -0.82 14.92 11.18
CA LEU A 404 -1.96 14.34 11.90
C LEU A 404 -1.61 13.93 13.33
N LEU A 405 -0.42 13.33 13.50
CA LEU A 405 0.07 12.86 14.80
C LEU A 405 0.77 13.94 15.63
N ASN A 406 0.91 15.15 15.09
CA ASN A 406 1.74 16.22 15.64
C ASN A 406 3.20 15.78 15.83
N HIS A 407 3.69 14.87 14.98
CA HIS A 407 5.05 14.38 14.98
C HIS A 407 5.95 15.35 14.19
N PRO A 408 6.96 15.97 14.81
CA PRO A 408 7.84 16.89 14.10
C PRO A 408 8.80 16.12 13.19
N LEU A 409 8.86 16.47 11.91
CA LEU A 409 9.85 15.93 10.99
C LEU A 409 11.16 16.72 11.10
N GLU A 410 12.24 16.05 11.48
CA GLU A 410 13.58 16.63 11.48
C GLU A 410 14.09 16.89 10.05
N ALA A 411 15.04 17.80 9.91
CA ALA A 411 15.63 18.13 8.61
C ALA A 411 16.26 16.89 7.96
N GLY A 412 15.84 16.59 6.74
CA GLY A 412 16.31 15.42 5.99
C GLY A 412 15.43 14.17 6.11
N ILE A 413 14.47 14.15 7.02
CA ILE A 413 13.44 13.11 7.08
C ILE A 413 12.31 13.46 6.10
N ALA A 414 11.90 12.49 5.29
CA ALA A 414 10.87 12.64 4.27
C ALA A 414 11.04 13.91 3.40
N PRO A 415 12.22 14.14 2.80
CA PRO A 415 12.66 15.45 2.29
C PRO A 415 11.81 15.98 1.13
N ASP A 416 11.04 15.14 0.47
CA ASP A 416 10.18 15.52 -0.66
C ASP A 416 8.69 15.45 -0.33
N SER A 417 8.35 14.94 0.85
CA SER A 417 6.96 14.84 1.32
C SER A 417 6.53 16.19 1.93
N ARG A 418 5.38 16.67 1.52
CA ARG A 418 4.81 17.94 2.00
C ARG A 418 3.57 17.65 2.83
N ASP A 419 3.37 18.43 3.88
CA ASP A 419 2.13 18.38 4.65
C ASP A 419 0.94 18.80 3.76
N GLN A 420 0.11 17.83 3.45
CA GLN A 420 -1.14 17.94 2.72
C GLN A 420 -2.31 17.43 3.58
N LEU A 421 -2.20 17.51 4.91
CA LEU A 421 -3.21 16.97 5.82
C LEU A 421 -4.62 17.50 5.51
N ASN A 422 -4.78 18.79 5.27
CA ASN A 422 -6.08 19.37 4.96
C ASN A 422 -6.65 18.85 3.63
N ASN A 423 -5.80 18.64 2.64
CA ASN A 423 -6.18 17.99 1.38
C ASN A 423 -6.56 16.52 1.63
N PHE A 424 -5.72 15.78 2.39
CA PHE A 424 -5.96 14.40 2.78
C PHE A 424 -7.28 14.21 3.54
N LEU A 425 -7.64 15.14 4.41
CA LEU A 425 -8.91 15.16 5.14
C LEU A 425 -10.10 15.70 4.30
N GLY A 426 -9.85 16.17 3.07
CA GLY A 426 -10.88 16.70 2.18
C GLY A 426 -11.39 18.10 2.55
N THR A 427 -10.66 18.85 3.37
CA THR A 427 -11.02 20.20 3.81
C THR A 427 -10.35 21.31 3.01
N ASP A 428 -9.27 21.01 2.27
CA ASP A 428 -8.61 21.93 1.34
C ASP A 428 -9.11 21.70 -0.09
N THR A 429 -9.29 22.78 -0.84
CA THR A 429 -9.70 22.76 -2.24
C THR A 429 -8.58 23.12 -3.22
N ALA A 430 -7.43 23.56 -2.73
CA ALA A 430 -6.29 23.95 -3.55
C ALA A 430 -5.40 22.72 -3.87
N GLY A 431 -5.07 21.92 -2.86
CA GLY A 431 -4.22 20.73 -2.99
C GLY A 431 -2.75 21.07 -3.26
N CYS A 432 -2.06 20.14 -3.92
CA CYS A 432 -0.65 20.33 -4.28
C CYS A 432 -0.47 21.38 -5.37
N ASP A 433 0.45 22.34 -5.18
CA ASP A 433 0.81 23.34 -6.20
C ASP A 433 1.38 22.69 -7.47
N TYR A 434 2.13 21.61 -7.30
CA TYR A 434 2.66 20.79 -8.37
C TYR A 434 2.88 19.34 -7.90
N ILE A 435 2.92 18.41 -8.84
CA ILE A 435 3.20 16.99 -8.60
C ILE A 435 4.27 16.55 -9.57
N VAL A 436 5.38 15.99 -9.06
CA VAL A 436 6.45 15.42 -9.87
C VAL A 436 6.33 13.90 -9.86
N GLN A 437 6.56 13.30 -11.02
CA GLN A 437 6.39 11.87 -11.25
C GLN A 437 7.53 11.33 -12.10
N GLN A 438 7.80 10.04 -11.96
CA GLN A 438 8.82 9.31 -12.71
C GLN A 438 8.18 8.17 -13.50
N ASN A 439 8.67 7.93 -14.72
CA ASN A 439 8.30 6.74 -15.47
C ASN A 439 9.36 5.63 -15.38
N LEU A 440 9.19 4.54 -16.14
CA LEU A 440 10.13 3.41 -16.16
C LEU A 440 11.57 3.82 -16.56
N ASP A 441 11.71 4.73 -17.52
CA ASP A 441 13.01 5.17 -18.05
C ASP A 441 13.65 6.28 -17.22
N ASN A 442 13.12 6.56 -16.03
CA ASN A 442 13.48 7.70 -15.18
C ASN A 442 13.18 9.08 -15.82
N THR A 443 12.41 9.13 -16.91
CA THR A 443 11.88 10.39 -17.43
C THR A 443 10.96 11.03 -16.40
N LEU A 444 11.20 12.29 -16.08
CA LEU A 444 10.37 13.02 -15.14
C LEU A 444 9.20 13.72 -15.85
N SER A 445 8.14 13.89 -15.11
CA SER A 445 7.03 14.75 -15.51
C SER A 445 6.56 15.57 -14.33
N ILE A 446 6.02 16.76 -14.60
CA ILE A 446 5.44 17.65 -13.60
C ILE A 446 4.03 18.03 -14.03
N ILE A 447 3.10 17.96 -13.08
CA ILE A 447 1.74 18.48 -13.22
C ILE A 447 1.67 19.78 -12.42
N GLN A 448 1.14 20.85 -13.04
CA GLN A 448 0.87 22.11 -12.39
C GLN A 448 -0.39 22.74 -12.99
N GLY A 449 -1.43 22.90 -12.19
CA GLY A 449 -2.75 23.27 -12.67
C GLY A 449 -3.27 22.27 -13.71
N ASP A 450 -3.70 22.75 -14.86
CA ASP A 450 -4.21 21.93 -15.98
C ASP A 450 -3.13 21.42 -16.92
N TRP A 451 -1.85 21.65 -16.62
CA TRP A 451 -0.74 21.33 -17.50
C TRP A 451 0.08 20.18 -16.95
N LYS A 452 0.45 19.26 -17.85
CA LYS A 452 1.47 18.23 -17.60
C LYS A 452 2.61 18.43 -18.58
N TYR A 453 3.80 18.74 -18.05
CA TYR A 453 5.04 18.74 -18.81
C TYR A 453 5.75 17.40 -18.60
N ILE A 454 6.20 16.78 -19.70
CA ILE A 454 6.99 15.57 -19.70
C ILE A 454 8.36 15.93 -20.25
N GLU A 455 9.42 15.58 -19.52
CA GLU A 455 10.79 15.78 -19.94
C GLU A 455 11.07 15.07 -21.26
N PRO A 456 11.71 15.70 -22.25
CA PRO A 456 12.09 15.05 -23.49
C PRO A 456 13.05 13.88 -23.22
N SER A 457 12.71 12.68 -23.69
CA SER A 457 13.58 11.51 -23.61
C SER A 457 13.71 10.85 -24.96
N LEU A 458 14.81 10.11 -25.17
CA LEU A 458 15.04 9.35 -26.39
C LEU A 458 13.94 8.30 -26.64
N SER A 459 13.37 7.72 -25.60
CA SER A 459 12.29 6.73 -25.71
C SER A 459 10.98 7.36 -26.21
N LEU A 460 10.73 8.64 -25.94
CA LEU A 460 9.58 9.37 -26.47
C LEU A 460 9.74 9.74 -27.95
N ILE A 461 10.98 9.81 -28.47
CA ILE A 461 11.30 10.13 -29.87
C ILE A 461 11.04 8.90 -30.77
N HIS A 462 11.15 7.69 -30.23
CA HIS A 462 10.95 6.45 -30.98
C HIS A 462 9.51 5.94 -31.02
N ILE A 463 8.57 6.62 -30.36
CA ILE A 463 7.14 6.36 -30.55
C ILE A 463 6.76 6.95 -31.91
N SER A 464 6.42 6.07 -32.84
CA SER A 464 6.19 6.34 -34.28
C SER A 464 4.98 7.20 -34.63
N GLU A 465 4.52 8.05 -33.73
CA GLU A 465 3.50 9.07 -34.00
C GLU A 465 3.93 10.42 -33.46
N PRO A 466 3.74 11.51 -34.24
CA PRO A 466 4.07 12.86 -33.79
C PRO A 466 3.16 13.28 -32.65
N THR A 467 3.60 13.09 -31.43
CA THR A 467 2.90 13.51 -30.23
C THR A 467 3.34 14.91 -29.83
N ARG A 468 2.40 15.81 -29.73
CA ARG A 468 2.65 17.15 -29.18
C ARG A 468 3.21 17.03 -27.77
N HIS A 469 4.30 17.72 -27.48
CA HIS A 469 5.07 17.65 -26.24
C HIS A 469 4.38 18.26 -25.01
N ALA A 470 3.12 18.66 -25.12
CA ALA A 470 2.32 19.12 -23.99
C ALA A 470 0.97 18.40 -24.04
N GLN A 471 0.59 17.75 -22.95
CA GLN A 471 -0.77 17.28 -22.77
C GLN A 471 -1.51 18.26 -21.88
N ILE A 472 -2.64 18.73 -22.43
CA ILE A 472 -3.68 19.38 -21.60
C ILE A 472 -4.43 18.21 -20.97
N SER A 473 -4.52 18.16 -19.65
CA SER A 473 -5.28 17.18 -18.88
C SER A 473 -6.78 17.41 -19.00
#